data_91e68407b14659cc836baaa6c2f7055a
#
_entry.id   91e68407b14659cc836baaa6c2f7055a
#
_cell.length_a   1.000
_cell.length_b   1.000
_cell.length_c   1.000
_cell.angle_alpha   90.00
_cell.angle_beta   90.00
_cell.angle_gamma   90.00
#
_symmetry.space_group_name_H-M   'P 1'
#
loop_
_entity.id
_entity.type
_entity.pdbx_description
1 polymer ?
#
loop_
_entity_poly.entity_id
_entity_poly.type
_entity_poly.pdbx_seq_one_letter_code
_entity_poly.pdbx_strand_id
1 'polypeptide(L)'
;MATDSPVEPSAGTGTVTTSVPARLDRLPWSRWHWMIVIGLGTVWILDGLEVTVVGNIAGRLAEEGSGLPITSAEVTGIAAALYVAGACSGALFFGWLTDRYGRKKLFIITLAVYLGATALTALSFSSWWFFACRFLTGFGIGGEYAAINSAIDELIPSKYRGRIDLIINGSFWLGAVGGSLLSVVMLDTDVFALDVGWRLTFALGVVFGLAILLVRRHVPESPRWQFIHGQGDRAEKLVSEVEEGIRAEKGTELPPPAGEITIHTRRSIGFGTIARTVFSHYRKRAVLGLSLFIGQAFLYNAITFGFGAILTTFFDVGTGSTGYYFAVIAVGNFFGPLLLGRFFDTVGRRVMISGTYILSGVLLFATAWLFDGGHLSATTLTACWCVVLFFASAGASSAYLTVSEVFPMETRAMAIAFFYAIGTAAGGISGPLIFAGLTESGVVADTVLAFQIGAGLMTLAGLVAVLLAVPAERRALEDIAVPLSAQVTPAPGERG
;
A
#
# COMPACT_ATOMS: atom_id res chain seq x y z
N MET A 1 -20.17 24.38 34.46
CA MET A 1 -18.80 24.85 34.13
C MET A 1 -17.84 23.80 34.70
N ALA A 2 -17.45 22.85 33.90
CA ALA A 2 -16.39 21.90 34.22
C ALA A 2 -15.17 22.33 33.43
N THR A 3 -14.16 22.79 34.12
CA THR A 3 -12.85 23.17 33.58
C THR A 3 -12.15 21.89 33.12
N ASP A 4 -12.07 21.69 31.81
CA ASP A 4 -11.23 20.67 31.19
C ASP A 4 -9.76 21.02 31.51
N SER A 5 -9.19 20.34 32.48
CA SER A 5 -7.76 20.39 32.74
C SER A 5 -7.03 19.70 31.56
N PRO A 6 -5.95 20.27 31.04
CA PRO A 6 -5.11 19.59 30.06
C PRO A 6 -4.58 18.30 30.68
N VAL A 7 -4.68 17.20 29.92
CA VAL A 7 -4.10 15.90 30.30
C VAL A 7 -2.61 16.11 30.56
N GLU A 8 -2.19 16.08 31.81
CA GLU A 8 -0.78 16.13 32.20
C GLU A 8 -0.02 14.97 31.53
N PRO A 9 1.11 15.23 30.87
CA PRO A 9 1.94 14.17 30.33
C PRO A 9 2.54 13.37 31.48
N SER A 10 2.29 12.07 31.52
CA SER A 10 2.88 11.16 32.50
C SER A 10 4.40 11.32 32.53
N ALA A 11 4.92 11.57 33.74
CA ALA A 11 6.29 11.86 34.06
C ALA A 11 7.31 10.89 33.42
N GLY A 12 8.35 11.45 32.85
CA GLY A 12 9.62 10.78 32.57
C GLY A 12 9.99 10.79 31.10
N THR A 13 10.54 11.93 30.67
CA THR A 13 11.57 11.94 29.62
C THR A 13 11.86 13.38 29.23
N GLY A 14 13.13 13.71 29.05
CA GLY A 14 13.58 15.05 28.73
C GLY A 14 13.14 15.51 27.35
N THR A 15 13.19 16.81 27.14
CA THR A 15 13.15 17.40 25.80
C THR A 15 14.51 17.21 25.13
N VAL A 16 14.50 16.87 23.87
CA VAL A 16 15.70 16.74 23.05
C VAL A 16 15.54 17.58 21.78
N THR A 17 16.53 18.41 21.50
CA THR A 17 16.58 19.21 20.26
C THR A 17 17.48 18.51 19.24
N THR A 18 17.04 18.42 17.99
CA THR A 18 17.78 17.74 16.95
C THR A 18 17.60 18.39 15.58
N SER A 19 18.64 18.31 14.76
CA SER A 19 18.62 18.65 13.34
C SER A 19 18.48 17.43 12.42
N VAL A 20 18.32 16.22 12.96
CA VAL A 20 18.27 14.96 12.18
C VAL A 20 17.26 15.00 11.03
N PRO A 21 16.01 15.45 11.18
CA PRO A 21 15.07 15.56 10.07
C PRO A 21 15.56 16.50 8.97
N ALA A 22 16.05 17.68 9.33
CA ALA A 22 16.57 18.67 8.37
C ALA A 22 17.86 18.17 7.68
N ARG A 23 18.69 17.40 8.38
CA ARG A 23 19.90 16.77 7.81
C ARG A 23 19.53 15.71 6.77
N LEU A 24 18.50 14.90 6.99
CA LEU A 24 18.01 13.95 6.02
C LEU A 24 17.37 14.63 4.80
N ASP A 25 16.57 15.67 5.01
CA ASP A 25 15.87 16.37 3.93
C ASP A 25 16.79 17.15 2.99
N ARG A 26 17.98 17.59 3.45
CA ARG A 26 18.98 18.29 2.62
C ARG A 26 19.82 17.37 1.73
N LEU A 27 19.73 16.02 1.91
CA LEU A 27 20.60 15.09 1.21
C LEU A 27 20.34 15.08 -0.29
N PRO A 28 21.36 15.16 -1.14
CA PRO A 28 21.22 14.94 -2.56
C PRO A 28 20.98 13.45 -2.84
N TRP A 29 20.31 13.16 -3.96
CA TRP A 29 20.04 11.80 -4.38
C TRP A 29 21.33 11.01 -4.59
N SER A 30 21.46 9.81 -3.99
CA SER A 30 22.69 9.01 -3.92
C SER A 30 22.41 7.51 -4.02
N ARG A 31 23.47 6.69 -4.05
CA ARG A 31 23.37 5.21 -4.00
C ARG A 31 22.66 4.71 -2.75
N TRP A 32 22.82 5.43 -1.63
CA TRP A 32 22.13 5.09 -0.39
C TRP A 32 20.59 5.14 -0.55
N HIS A 33 20.07 6.15 -1.23
CA HIS A 33 18.64 6.26 -1.50
C HIS A 33 18.15 5.14 -2.43
N TRP A 34 18.94 4.78 -3.46
CA TRP A 34 18.60 3.65 -4.32
C TRP A 34 18.56 2.32 -3.57
N MET A 35 19.44 2.09 -2.61
CA MET A 35 19.42 0.91 -1.75
C MET A 35 18.10 0.82 -0.96
N ILE A 36 17.60 1.94 -0.45
CA ILE A 36 16.30 2.00 0.24
C ILE A 36 15.15 1.70 -0.73
N VAL A 37 15.14 2.35 -1.90
CA VAL A 37 14.09 2.16 -2.93
C VAL A 37 14.02 0.70 -3.38
N ILE A 38 15.15 0.07 -3.67
CA ILE A 38 15.21 -1.34 -4.05
C ILE A 38 14.78 -2.22 -2.88
N GLY A 39 15.30 -1.98 -1.68
CA GLY A 39 14.98 -2.77 -0.49
C GLY A 39 13.49 -2.74 -0.12
N LEU A 40 12.82 -1.61 -0.27
CA LEU A 40 11.39 -1.47 0.00
C LEU A 40 10.53 -1.92 -1.19
N GLY A 41 10.94 -1.59 -2.42
CA GLY A 41 10.21 -1.93 -3.64
C GLY A 41 10.15 -3.44 -3.91
N THR A 42 11.23 -4.18 -3.60
CA THR A 42 11.24 -5.65 -3.78
C THR A 42 10.18 -6.37 -2.97
N VAL A 43 9.74 -5.80 -1.85
CA VAL A 43 8.65 -6.35 -1.05
C VAL A 43 7.31 -6.20 -1.76
N TRP A 44 7.02 -5.01 -2.26
CA TRP A 44 5.82 -4.77 -3.05
C TRP A 44 5.76 -5.64 -4.29
N ILE A 45 6.91 -5.93 -4.92
CA ILE A 45 7.00 -6.88 -6.04
C ILE A 45 6.59 -8.29 -5.58
N LEU A 46 7.08 -8.75 -4.43
CA LEU A 46 6.72 -10.06 -3.91
C LEU A 46 5.23 -10.16 -3.56
N ASP A 47 4.68 -9.12 -2.93
CA ASP A 47 3.26 -9.06 -2.59
C ASP A 47 2.38 -9.09 -3.84
N GLY A 48 2.76 -8.32 -4.87
CA GLY A 48 2.06 -8.32 -6.16
C GLY A 48 2.08 -9.68 -6.85
N LEU A 49 3.22 -10.37 -6.80
CA LEU A 49 3.35 -11.72 -7.34
C LEU A 49 2.40 -12.68 -6.64
N GLU A 50 2.40 -12.71 -5.31
CA GLU A 50 1.59 -13.69 -4.56
C GLU A 50 0.08 -13.44 -4.67
N VAL A 51 -0.34 -12.19 -4.55
CA VAL A 51 -1.78 -11.86 -4.67
C VAL A 51 -2.33 -12.27 -6.03
N THR A 52 -1.54 -12.02 -7.09
CA THR A 52 -1.94 -12.34 -8.46
C THR A 52 -1.97 -13.85 -8.71
N VAL A 53 -1.00 -14.58 -8.17
CA VAL A 53 -0.94 -16.04 -8.28
C VAL A 53 -2.21 -16.68 -7.76
N VAL A 54 -2.72 -16.26 -6.59
CA VAL A 54 -3.95 -16.84 -6.00
C VAL A 54 -5.17 -16.66 -6.90
N GLY A 55 -5.32 -15.50 -7.53
CA GLY A 55 -6.39 -15.28 -8.51
C GLY A 55 -6.29 -16.22 -9.72
N ASN A 56 -5.07 -16.45 -10.23
CA ASN A 56 -4.84 -17.28 -11.40
C ASN A 56 -5.00 -18.80 -11.14
N ILE A 57 -4.69 -19.26 -9.92
CA ILE A 57 -4.77 -20.69 -9.59
C ILE A 57 -6.19 -21.15 -9.20
N ALA A 58 -7.13 -20.25 -8.98
CA ALA A 58 -8.46 -20.59 -8.45
C ALA A 58 -9.19 -21.64 -9.29
N GLY A 59 -9.17 -21.49 -10.62
CA GLY A 59 -9.74 -22.48 -11.54
C GLY A 59 -9.04 -23.84 -11.43
N ARG A 60 -7.71 -23.85 -11.36
CA ARG A 60 -6.89 -25.06 -11.24
C ARG A 60 -7.14 -25.81 -9.94
N LEU A 61 -7.28 -25.08 -8.83
CA LEU A 61 -7.57 -25.70 -7.52
C LEU A 61 -8.93 -26.38 -7.47
N ALA A 62 -9.89 -25.93 -8.29
CA ALA A 62 -11.23 -26.52 -8.36
C ALA A 62 -11.32 -27.78 -9.23
N GLU A 63 -10.26 -28.11 -9.99
CA GLU A 63 -10.26 -29.31 -10.85
C GLU A 63 -10.07 -30.59 -10.03
N GLU A 64 -10.75 -31.66 -10.45
CA GLU A 64 -10.54 -32.99 -9.88
C GLU A 64 -9.09 -33.44 -10.10
N GLY A 65 -8.41 -33.83 -9.01
CA GLY A 65 -6.98 -34.18 -9.06
C GLY A 65 -6.04 -33.06 -8.65
N SER A 66 -6.53 -31.86 -8.29
CA SER A 66 -5.71 -30.76 -7.73
C SER A 66 -5.09 -31.07 -6.36
N GLY A 67 -5.57 -32.13 -5.69
CA GLY A 67 -5.14 -32.50 -4.34
C GLY A 67 -5.80 -31.71 -3.21
N LEU A 68 -6.79 -30.85 -3.52
CA LEU A 68 -7.59 -30.10 -2.54
C LEU A 68 -9.08 -30.20 -2.86
N PRO A 69 -9.94 -30.53 -1.89
CA PRO A 69 -11.39 -30.51 -2.05
C PRO A 69 -11.90 -29.06 -1.88
N ILE A 70 -11.71 -28.22 -2.90
CA ILE A 70 -12.06 -26.79 -2.85
C ILE A 70 -12.67 -26.36 -4.18
N THR A 71 -13.65 -25.47 -4.13
CA THR A 71 -14.29 -24.89 -5.32
C THR A 71 -13.63 -23.55 -5.71
N SER A 72 -13.77 -23.16 -6.98
CA SER A 72 -13.29 -21.87 -7.45
C SER A 72 -13.94 -20.69 -6.67
N ALA A 73 -15.23 -20.82 -6.34
CA ALA A 73 -15.95 -19.82 -5.54
C ALA A 73 -15.41 -19.71 -4.11
N GLU A 74 -14.99 -20.81 -3.49
CA GLU A 74 -14.36 -20.79 -2.17
C GLU A 74 -12.98 -20.13 -2.21
N VAL A 75 -12.20 -20.30 -3.27
CA VAL A 75 -10.89 -19.65 -3.44
C VAL A 75 -11.05 -18.15 -3.66
N THR A 76 -11.91 -17.75 -4.60
CA THR A 76 -12.11 -16.34 -4.96
C THR A 76 -12.96 -15.58 -3.93
N GLY A 77 -13.84 -16.27 -3.21
CA GLY A 77 -14.71 -15.71 -2.17
C GLY A 77 -14.11 -15.82 -0.76
N ILE A 78 -14.17 -17.05 -0.18
CA ILE A 78 -13.81 -17.26 1.24
C ILE A 78 -12.33 -17.03 1.48
N ALA A 79 -11.45 -17.62 0.67
CA ALA A 79 -10.02 -17.50 0.86
C ALA A 79 -9.53 -16.05 0.63
N ALA A 80 -10.11 -15.36 -0.37
CA ALA A 80 -9.84 -13.94 -0.62
C ALA A 80 -10.34 -13.05 0.53
N ALA A 81 -11.55 -13.28 1.05
CA ALA A 81 -12.10 -12.56 2.19
C ALA A 81 -11.26 -12.76 3.47
N LEU A 82 -10.81 -13.99 3.74
CA LEU A 82 -9.94 -14.31 4.87
C LEU A 82 -8.55 -13.68 4.72
N TYR A 83 -8.01 -13.66 3.50
CA TYR A 83 -6.78 -12.93 3.22
C TYR A 83 -6.92 -11.43 3.52
N VAL A 84 -8.00 -10.79 3.05
CA VAL A 84 -8.28 -9.37 3.33
C VAL A 84 -8.48 -9.14 4.82
N ALA A 85 -9.23 -10.00 5.52
CA ALA A 85 -9.41 -9.92 6.98
C ALA A 85 -8.08 -10.07 7.72
N GLY A 86 -7.22 -10.98 7.26
CA GLY A 86 -5.85 -11.10 7.73
C GLY A 86 -5.06 -9.81 7.52
N ALA A 87 -5.10 -9.23 6.31
CA ALA A 87 -4.38 -8.01 5.99
C ALA A 87 -4.85 -6.81 6.84
N CYS A 88 -6.15 -6.65 7.07
CA CYS A 88 -6.69 -5.60 7.93
C CYS A 88 -6.26 -5.77 9.39
N SER A 89 -6.38 -6.99 9.94
CA SER A 89 -5.98 -7.27 11.33
C SER A 89 -4.47 -7.19 11.51
N GLY A 90 -3.69 -7.68 10.55
CA GLY A 90 -2.24 -7.58 10.53
C GLY A 90 -1.74 -6.14 10.45
N ALA A 91 -2.37 -5.30 9.62
CA ALA A 91 -2.03 -3.89 9.52
C ALA A 91 -2.20 -3.16 10.86
N LEU A 92 -3.32 -3.40 11.57
CA LEU A 92 -3.56 -2.80 12.88
C LEU A 92 -2.59 -3.33 13.95
N PHE A 93 -2.39 -4.64 14.00
CA PHE A 93 -1.53 -5.27 14.99
C PHE A 93 -0.06 -4.90 14.80
N PHE A 94 0.48 -5.10 13.60
CA PHE A 94 1.88 -4.78 13.32
C PHE A 94 2.14 -3.29 13.17
N GLY A 95 1.15 -2.50 12.73
CA GLY A 95 1.25 -1.04 12.75
C GLY A 95 1.52 -0.52 14.16
N TRP A 96 0.77 -1.01 15.16
CA TRP A 96 1.01 -0.70 16.57
C TRP A 96 2.39 -1.19 17.05
N LEU A 97 2.79 -2.39 16.67
CA LEU A 97 4.10 -2.91 17.02
C LEU A 97 5.24 -2.10 16.37
N THR A 98 5.05 -1.64 15.14
CA THR A 98 6.04 -0.87 14.39
C THR A 98 6.38 0.44 15.08
N ASP A 99 5.38 1.15 15.59
CA ASP A 99 5.61 2.36 16.35
C ASP A 99 6.34 2.10 17.68
N ARG A 100 6.17 0.91 18.28
CA ARG A 100 6.77 0.55 19.56
C ARG A 100 8.18 -0.04 19.44
N TYR A 101 8.43 -0.91 18.47
CA TYR A 101 9.65 -1.72 18.37
C TYR A 101 10.57 -1.36 17.21
N GLY A 102 10.15 -0.44 16.34
CA GLY A 102 10.89 0.02 15.17
C GLY A 102 10.52 -0.68 13.88
N ARG A 103 10.86 -0.02 12.78
CA ARG A 103 10.49 -0.45 11.44
C ARG A 103 11.28 -1.68 10.99
N LYS A 104 12.59 -1.68 11.18
CA LYS A 104 13.50 -2.76 10.74
C LYS A 104 13.14 -4.12 11.33
N LYS A 105 12.89 -4.17 12.65
CA LYS A 105 12.57 -5.42 13.34
C LYS A 105 11.24 -5.98 12.87
N LEU A 106 10.24 -5.12 12.73
CA LEU A 106 8.91 -5.53 12.29
C LEU A 106 8.90 -6.01 10.84
N PHE A 107 9.65 -5.38 9.95
CA PHE A 107 9.84 -5.87 8.59
C PHE A 107 10.30 -7.33 8.51
N ILE A 108 11.22 -7.72 9.38
CA ILE A 108 11.72 -9.11 9.39
C ILE A 108 10.64 -10.05 9.92
N ILE A 109 9.92 -9.65 10.98
CA ILE A 109 8.90 -10.48 11.62
C ILE A 109 7.70 -10.68 10.67
N THR A 110 7.19 -9.62 10.06
CA THR A 110 6.05 -9.68 9.14
C THR A 110 6.37 -10.51 7.91
N LEU A 111 7.55 -10.32 7.33
CA LEU A 111 8.01 -11.13 6.21
C LEU A 111 8.18 -12.61 6.61
N ALA A 112 8.68 -12.90 7.80
CA ALA A 112 8.81 -14.29 8.27
C ALA A 112 7.43 -14.96 8.46
N VAL A 113 6.44 -14.24 9.02
CA VAL A 113 5.05 -14.72 9.13
C VAL A 113 4.46 -14.99 7.76
N TYR A 114 4.61 -14.05 6.84
CA TYR A 114 4.14 -14.15 5.48
C TYR A 114 4.76 -15.34 4.73
N LEU A 115 6.10 -15.46 4.70
CA LEU A 115 6.80 -16.55 4.02
C LEU A 115 6.48 -17.92 4.64
N GLY A 116 6.37 -17.97 5.98
CA GLY A 116 5.95 -19.19 6.67
C GLY A 116 4.55 -19.64 6.27
N ALA A 117 3.59 -18.67 6.20
CA ALA A 117 2.23 -18.95 5.76
C ALA A 117 2.17 -19.38 4.29
N THR A 118 2.96 -18.75 3.41
CA THR A 118 3.07 -19.11 1.99
C THR A 118 3.66 -20.51 1.80
N ALA A 119 4.71 -20.87 2.57
CA ALA A 119 5.25 -22.22 2.57
C ALA A 119 4.21 -23.26 3.04
N LEU A 120 3.46 -22.97 4.10
CA LEU A 120 2.39 -23.82 4.59
C LEU A 120 1.22 -23.92 3.59
N THR A 121 0.98 -22.88 2.77
CA THR A 121 0.01 -22.93 1.69
C THR A 121 0.41 -23.94 0.61
N ALA A 122 1.68 -23.99 0.24
CA ALA A 122 2.19 -24.99 -0.71
C ALA A 122 1.96 -26.45 -0.22
N LEU A 123 1.91 -26.63 1.09
CA LEU A 123 1.68 -27.93 1.74
C LEU A 123 0.21 -28.20 2.09
N SER A 124 -0.74 -27.42 1.54
CA SER A 124 -2.15 -27.58 1.85
C SER A 124 -2.68 -28.95 1.43
N PHE A 125 -3.44 -29.56 2.34
CA PHE A 125 -4.08 -30.87 2.18
C PHE A 125 -5.58 -30.84 2.42
N SER A 126 -6.13 -29.70 2.84
CA SER A 126 -7.56 -29.47 3.06
C SER A 126 -7.93 -28.00 2.82
N SER A 127 -9.19 -27.72 2.51
CA SER A 127 -9.71 -26.37 2.32
C SER A 127 -9.50 -25.50 3.56
N TRP A 128 -9.75 -26.03 4.76
CA TRP A 128 -9.56 -25.31 6.02
C TRP A 128 -8.10 -24.92 6.28
N TRP A 129 -7.17 -25.81 5.95
CA TRP A 129 -5.75 -25.49 6.04
C TRP A 129 -5.38 -24.35 5.08
N PHE A 130 -5.86 -24.44 3.84
CA PHE A 130 -5.66 -23.40 2.84
C PHE A 130 -6.20 -22.05 3.32
N PHE A 131 -7.43 -22.02 3.85
CA PHE A 131 -8.06 -20.81 4.40
C PHE A 131 -7.26 -20.20 5.56
N ALA A 132 -6.82 -21.01 6.50
CA ALA A 132 -6.00 -20.56 7.63
C ALA A 132 -4.68 -19.96 7.14
N CYS A 133 -4.04 -20.60 6.17
CA CYS A 133 -2.81 -20.07 5.57
C CYS A 133 -3.06 -18.76 4.83
N ARG A 134 -4.19 -18.59 4.11
CA ARG A 134 -4.55 -17.34 3.46
C ARG A 134 -4.73 -16.20 4.47
N PHE A 135 -5.40 -16.45 5.57
CA PHE A 135 -5.52 -15.47 6.66
C PHE A 135 -4.14 -15.06 7.20
N LEU A 136 -3.25 -16.02 7.50
CA LEU A 136 -1.91 -15.76 8.02
C LEU A 136 -1.02 -15.03 7.00
N THR A 137 -1.13 -15.37 5.71
CA THR A 137 -0.44 -14.65 4.63
C THR A 137 -0.86 -13.18 4.61
N GLY A 138 -2.18 -12.93 4.58
CA GLY A 138 -2.72 -11.58 4.66
C GLY A 138 -2.27 -10.85 5.93
N PHE A 139 -2.27 -11.51 7.09
CA PHE A 139 -1.84 -10.95 8.36
C PHE A 139 -0.37 -10.48 8.33
N GLY A 140 0.51 -11.24 7.71
CA GLY A 140 1.91 -10.82 7.48
C GLY A 140 2.02 -9.61 6.56
N ILE A 141 1.41 -9.68 5.37
CA ILE A 141 1.47 -8.64 4.34
C ILE A 141 0.87 -7.31 4.84
N GLY A 142 -0.29 -7.35 5.49
CA GLY A 142 -0.94 -6.13 5.98
C GLY A 142 -0.06 -5.32 6.94
N GLY A 143 0.72 -6.02 7.77
CA GLY A 143 1.69 -5.37 8.67
C GLY A 143 2.84 -4.67 7.94
N GLU A 144 3.21 -5.14 6.76
CA GLU A 144 4.31 -4.56 5.98
C GLU A 144 3.97 -3.21 5.40
N TYR A 145 2.73 -3.01 4.94
CA TYR A 145 2.30 -1.78 4.26
C TYR A 145 2.51 -0.52 5.12
N ALA A 146 2.12 -0.58 6.38
CA ALA A 146 2.30 0.54 7.29
C ALA A 146 3.79 0.83 7.54
N ALA A 147 4.59 -0.21 7.73
CA ALA A 147 6.02 -0.09 8.01
C ALA A 147 6.81 0.44 6.80
N ILE A 148 6.50 -0.04 5.58
CA ILE A 148 7.16 0.41 4.35
C ILE A 148 6.87 1.89 4.09
N ASN A 149 5.60 2.29 4.08
CA ASN A 149 5.23 3.68 3.77
C ASN A 149 5.77 4.64 4.83
N SER A 150 5.75 4.27 6.12
CA SER A 150 6.40 5.07 7.16
C SER A 150 7.92 5.19 6.94
N ALA A 151 8.59 4.13 6.50
CA ALA A 151 10.04 4.18 6.23
C ALA A 151 10.37 5.06 5.02
N ILE A 152 9.55 5.03 3.95
CA ILE A 152 9.71 5.92 2.79
C ILE A 152 9.71 7.37 3.25
N ASP A 153 8.69 7.77 4.02
CA ASP A 153 8.54 9.15 4.47
C ASP A 153 9.69 9.63 5.37
N GLU A 154 10.24 8.72 6.16
CA GLU A 154 11.27 9.06 7.13
C GLU A 154 12.68 9.06 6.56
N LEU A 155 12.94 8.31 5.48
CA LEU A 155 14.27 8.14 4.88
C LEU A 155 14.45 8.88 3.55
N ILE A 156 13.37 9.21 2.84
CA ILE A 156 13.43 9.87 1.54
C ILE A 156 13.27 11.39 1.70
N PRO A 157 14.18 12.21 1.12
CA PRO A 157 14.06 13.66 1.17
C PRO A 157 12.74 14.17 0.59
N SER A 158 12.17 15.21 1.21
CA SER A 158 10.87 15.80 0.86
C SER A 158 10.75 16.15 -0.64
N LYS A 159 11.86 16.58 -1.25
CA LYS A 159 11.93 16.92 -2.69
C LYS A 159 11.56 15.76 -3.63
N TYR A 160 11.83 14.52 -3.23
CA TYR A 160 11.68 13.33 -4.07
C TYR A 160 10.59 12.38 -3.56
N ARG A 161 10.04 12.63 -2.36
CA ARG A 161 9.19 11.71 -1.61
C ARG A 161 8.01 11.21 -2.41
N GLY A 162 7.21 12.10 -3.01
CA GLY A 162 6.03 11.71 -3.75
C GLY A 162 6.33 10.81 -4.94
N ARG A 163 7.34 11.18 -5.75
CA ARG A 163 7.75 10.35 -6.88
C ARG A 163 8.21 8.97 -6.42
N ILE A 164 9.02 8.90 -5.38
CA ILE A 164 9.60 7.65 -4.89
C ILE A 164 8.54 6.77 -4.22
N ASP A 165 7.66 7.35 -3.43
CA ASP A 165 6.55 6.64 -2.82
C ASP A 165 5.66 5.97 -3.87
N LEU A 166 5.27 6.71 -4.91
CA LEU A 166 4.47 6.16 -6.00
C LEU A 166 5.21 5.05 -6.78
N ILE A 167 6.52 5.17 -7.01
CA ILE A 167 7.32 4.14 -7.68
C ILE A 167 7.39 2.87 -6.83
N ILE A 168 7.64 3.01 -5.53
CA ILE A 168 7.74 1.86 -4.61
C ILE A 168 6.37 1.16 -4.52
N ASN A 169 5.28 1.89 -4.25
CA ASN A 169 3.93 1.30 -4.21
C ASN A 169 3.52 0.72 -5.57
N GLY A 170 3.83 1.41 -6.67
CA GLY A 170 3.55 0.94 -8.03
C GLY A 170 4.33 -0.31 -8.44
N SER A 171 5.45 -0.63 -7.78
CA SER A 171 6.23 -1.84 -8.05
C SER A 171 5.47 -3.15 -7.76
N PHE A 172 4.38 -3.09 -6.96
CA PHE A 172 3.41 -4.18 -6.80
C PHE A 172 2.97 -4.75 -8.15
N TRP A 173 2.69 -3.90 -9.13
CA TRP A 173 2.22 -4.33 -10.46
C TRP A 173 3.30 -5.03 -11.28
N LEU A 174 4.58 -4.73 -11.04
CA LEU A 174 5.66 -5.52 -11.65
C LEU A 174 5.67 -6.96 -11.11
N GLY A 175 5.39 -7.12 -9.82
CA GLY A 175 5.17 -8.43 -9.20
C GLY A 175 3.95 -9.15 -9.79
N ALA A 176 2.85 -8.42 -10.00
CA ALA A 176 1.65 -8.97 -10.61
C ALA A 176 1.88 -9.48 -12.04
N VAL A 177 2.67 -8.77 -12.85
CA VAL A 177 3.12 -9.26 -14.17
C VAL A 177 3.90 -10.57 -14.01
N GLY A 178 4.90 -10.58 -13.12
CA GLY A 178 5.72 -11.76 -12.85
C GLY A 178 4.89 -12.96 -12.38
N GLY A 179 3.95 -12.74 -11.45
CA GLY A 179 3.04 -13.76 -10.93
C GLY A 179 2.10 -14.33 -12.01
N SER A 180 1.58 -13.47 -12.89
CA SER A 180 0.74 -13.91 -14.00
C SER A 180 1.51 -14.78 -14.99
N LEU A 181 2.71 -14.34 -15.39
CA LEU A 181 3.55 -15.12 -16.31
C LEU A 181 4.04 -16.43 -15.68
N LEU A 182 4.41 -16.40 -14.40
CA LEU A 182 4.79 -17.59 -13.65
C LEU A 182 3.63 -18.61 -13.61
N SER A 183 2.40 -18.13 -13.35
CA SER A 183 1.21 -18.97 -13.31
C SER A 183 0.96 -19.66 -14.65
N VAL A 184 1.15 -18.99 -15.78
CA VAL A 184 0.99 -19.61 -17.11
C VAL A 184 1.89 -20.83 -17.28
N VAL A 185 3.16 -20.75 -16.84
CA VAL A 185 4.13 -21.86 -16.96
C VAL A 185 3.86 -22.95 -15.91
N MET A 186 3.60 -22.56 -14.68
CA MET A 186 3.45 -23.51 -13.57
C MET A 186 2.12 -24.26 -13.59
N LEU A 187 1.09 -23.69 -14.19
CA LEU A 187 -0.23 -24.33 -14.30
C LEU A 187 -0.40 -25.10 -15.63
N ASP A 188 0.64 -25.16 -16.46
CA ASP A 188 0.63 -25.97 -17.67
C ASP A 188 0.68 -27.45 -17.31
N THR A 189 -0.34 -28.19 -17.69
CA THR A 189 -0.48 -29.63 -17.41
C THR A 189 0.42 -30.52 -18.27
N ASP A 190 0.95 -29.98 -19.35
CA ASP A 190 1.94 -30.68 -20.18
C ASP A 190 3.32 -30.67 -19.50
N VAL A 191 3.54 -29.73 -18.57
CA VAL A 191 4.81 -29.55 -17.87
C VAL A 191 4.75 -30.09 -16.44
N PHE A 192 3.67 -29.80 -15.71
CA PHE A 192 3.52 -30.16 -14.30
C PHE A 192 2.22 -30.89 -14.04
N ALA A 193 2.22 -31.89 -13.15
CA ALA A 193 1.01 -32.53 -12.69
C ALA A 193 0.06 -31.54 -12.00
N LEU A 194 -1.25 -31.79 -12.09
CA LEU A 194 -2.33 -30.92 -11.59
C LEU A 194 -2.17 -30.49 -10.13
N ASP A 195 -1.72 -31.40 -9.29
CA ASP A 195 -1.51 -31.18 -7.86
C ASP A 195 -0.14 -30.57 -7.52
N VAL A 196 0.79 -30.53 -8.46
CA VAL A 196 2.18 -30.08 -8.24
C VAL A 196 2.36 -28.63 -8.68
N GLY A 197 1.86 -28.24 -9.84
CA GLY A 197 2.14 -26.93 -10.44
C GLY A 197 1.77 -25.74 -9.56
N TRP A 198 0.59 -25.72 -8.98
CA TRP A 198 0.17 -24.64 -8.07
C TRP A 198 0.96 -24.62 -6.76
N ARG A 199 1.39 -25.77 -6.24
CA ARG A 199 2.24 -25.87 -5.04
C ARG A 199 3.63 -25.29 -5.29
N LEU A 200 4.21 -25.59 -6.45
CA LEU A 200 5.49 -25.04 -6.89
C LEU A 200 5.44 -23.53 -7.05
N THR A 201 4.30 -22.98 -7.47
CA THR A 201 4.13 -21.53 -7.60
C THR A 201 4.29 -20.83 -6.25
N PHE A 202 3.68 -21.37 -5.19
CA PHE A 202 3.90 -20.86 -3.81
C PHE A 202 5.31 -21.12 -3.30
N ALA A 203 5.88 -22.29 -3.55
CA ALA A 203 7.24 -22.60 -3.14
C ALA A 203 8.28 -21.66 -3.76
N LEU A 204 8.13 -21.29 -5.03
CA LEU A 204 8.95 -20.27 -5.69
C LEU A 204 8.76 -18.88 -5.07
N GLY A 205 7.54 -18.53 -4.68
CA GLY A 205 7.27 -17.30 -3.92
C GLY A 205 8.10 -17.24 -2.64
N VAL A 206 8.21 -18.36 -1.91
CA VAL A 206 9.06 -18.45 -0.71
C VAL A 206 10.54 -18.25 -1.05
N VAL A 207 11.04 -18.87 -2.12
CA VAL A 207 12.44 -18.70 -2.57
C VAL A 207 12.74 -17.24 -2.90
N PHE A 208 11.87 -16.56 -3.63
CA PHE A 208 12.01 -15.13 -3.91
C PHE A 208 11.96 -14.29 -2.63
N GLY A 209 11.06 -14.60 -1.72
CA GLY A 209 10.97 -13.92 -0.43
C GLY A 209 12.21 -14.07 0.44
N LEU A 210 12.85 -15.25 0.46
CA LEU A 210 14.11 -15.44 1.14
C LEU A 210 15.24 -14.61 0.52
N ALA A 211 15.27 -14.47 -0.81
CA ALA A 211 16.22 -13.59 -1.48
C ALA A 211 15.99 -12.12 -1.08
N ILE A 212 14.72 -11.69 -0.97
CA ILE A 212 14.36 -10.35 -0.51
C ILE A 212 14.78 -10.11 0.94
N LEU A 213 14.66 -11.11 1.81
CA LEU A 213 15.13 -11.02 3.20
C LEU A 213 16.61 -10.66 3.27
N LEU A 214 17.44 -11.19 2.34
CA LEU A 214 18.86 -10.84 2.25
C LEU A 214 19.10 -9.39 1.84
N VAL A 215 18.26 -8.85 0.96
CA VAL A 215 18.32 -7.42 0.55
C VAL A 215 17.88 -6.51 1.70
N ARG A 216 16.80 -6.87 2.38
CA ARG A 216 16.21 -6.08 3.47
C ARG A 216 17.10 -5.86 4.69
N ARG A 217 17.97 -6.80 5.00
CA ARG A 217 18.89 -6.64 6.14
C ARG A 217 19.72 -5.36 6.08
N HIS A 218 19.90 -4.80 4.88
CA HIS A 218 20.68 -3.57 4.64
C HIS A 218 19.87 -2.28 4.82
N VAL A 219 18.54 -2.34 4.89
CA VAL A 219 17.71 -1.16 5.17
C VAL A 219 17.92 -0.76 6.63
N PRO A 220 18.33 0.49 6.92
CA PRO A 220 18.57 0.95 8.27
C PRO A 220 17.27 1.14 9.06
N GLU A 221 17.37 1.22 10.39
CA GLU A 221 16.26 1.71 11.22
C GLU A 221 16.07 3.21 11.00
N SER A 222 14.84 3.69 11.16
CA SER A 222 14.53 5.09 11.02
C SER A 222 15.28 5.96 12.05
N PRO A 223 16.09 6.94 11.63
CA PRO A 223 16.72 7.87 12.56
C PRO A 223 15.70 8.71 13.35
N ARG A 224 14.56 9.07 12.72
CA ARG A 224 13.48 9.80 13.39
C ARG A 224 12.84 8.96 14.49
N TRP A 225 12.60 7.67 14.24
CA TRP A 225 12.09 6.75 15.24
C TRP A 225 13.09 6.56 16.40
N GLN A 226 14.36 6.34 16.09
CA GLN A 226 15.43 6.20 17.10
C GLN A 226 15.47 7.41 18.03
N PHE A 227 15.33 8.59 17.45
CA PHE A 227 15.36 9.84 18.18
C PHE A 227 14.20 9.99 19.17
N ILE A 228 12.96 9.72 18.73
CA ILE A 228 11.75 9.77 19.58
C ILE A 228 11.85 8.78 20.74
N HIS A 229 12.53 7.63 20.53
CA HIS A 229 12.66 6.57 21.54
C HIS A 229 13.92 6.69 22.40
N GLY A 230 14.55 7.86 22.46
CA GLY A 230 15.70 8.12 23.32
C GLY A 230 17.01 7.49 22.87
N GLN A 231 17.11 7.10 21.58
CA GLN A 231 18.33 6.57 20.95
C GLN A 231 19.00 7.64 20.08
N GLY A 232 19.08 8.88 20.58
CA GLY A 232 19.62 10.03 19.83
C GLY A 232 21.01 9.78 19.28
N ASP A 233 21.93 9.24 20.09
CA ASP A 233 23.32 8.98 19.68
C ASP A 233 23.40 8.03 18.47
N ARG A 234 22.49 7.02 18.41
CA ARG A 234 22.44 6.09 17.27
C ARG A 234 21.90 6.76 16.03
N ALA A 235 20.88 7.62 16.19
CA ALA A 235 20.32 8.38 15.08
C ALA A 235 21.35 9.35 14.49
N GLU A 236 22.07 10.09 15.35
CA GLU A 236 23.15 11.01 14.95
C GLU A 236 24.29 10.29 14.23
N LYS A 237 24.74 9.16 14.79
CA LYS A 237 25.79 8.33 14.17
C LYS A 237 25.36 7.84 12.78
N LEU A 238 24.16 7.30 12.65
CA LEU A 238 23.66 6.82 11.36
C LEU A 238 23.57 7.93 10.32
N VAL A 239 23.04 9.10 10.69
CA VAL A 239 22.92 10.24 9.77
C VAL A 239 24.31 10.76 9.38
N SER A 240 25.26 10.80 10.30
CA SER A 240 26.64 11.21 10.00
C SER A 240 27.35 10.23 9.05
N GLU A 241 27.20 8.93 9.25
CA GLU A 241 27.71 7.90 8.33
C GLU A 241 27.12 8.04 6.92
N VAL A 242 25.82 8.32 6.82
CA VAL A 242 25.14 8.56 5.54
C VAL A 242 25.67 9.82 4.86
N GLU A 243 25.82 10.93 5.60
CA GLU A 243 26.36 12.18 5.08
C GLU A 243 27.81 12.03 4.58
N GLU A 244 28.66 11.33 5.34
CA GLU A 244 30.04 11.03 4.94
C GLU A 244 30.09 10.19 3.66
N GLY A 245 29.25 9.14 3.58
CA GLY A 245 29.14 8.32 2.37
C GLY A 245 28.70 9.12 1.14
N ILE A 246 27.77 10.06 1.32
CA ILE A 246 27.27 10.91 0.22
C ILE A 246 28.32 11.96 -0.17
N ARG A 247 29.06 12.56 0.79
CA ARG A 247 30.19 13.45 0.49
C ARG A 247 31.26 12.73 -0.32
N ALA A 248 31.62 11.51 0.09
CA ALA A 248 32.59 10.69 -0.63
C ALA A 248 32.11 10.32 -2.05
N GLU A 249 30.80 10.02 -2.22
CA GLU A 249 30.22 9.70 -3.53
C GLU A 249 30.15 10.91 -4.47
N LYS A 250 29.77 12.09 -3.95
CA LYS A 250 29.48 13.28 -4.77
C LYS A 250 30.65 14.24 -4.89
N GLY A 251 31.62 14.16 -3.99
CA GLY A 251 32.74 15.11 -3.94
C GLY A 251 32.34 16.57 -3.63
N THR A 252 31.17 16.77 -3.01
CA THR A 252 30.60 18.08 -2.71
C THR A 252 30.23 18.22 -1.24
N GLU A 253 30.42 19.42 -0.69
CA GLU A 253 29.93 19.72 0.66
C GLU A 253 28.39 19.79 0.69
N LEU A 254 27.84 19.35 1.81
CA LEU A 254 26.39 19.40 2.03
C LEU A 254 26.01 20.81 2.53
N PRO A 255 24.88 21.39 2.05
CA PRO A 255 24.39 22.65 2.57
C PRO A 255 24.10 22.54 4.08
N PRO A 256 24.09 23.63 4.85
CA PRO A 256 23.74 23.60 6.27
C PRO A 256 22.28 23.08 6.45
N PRO A 257 21.97 22.38 7.57
CA PRO A 257 20.60 21.95 7.85
C PRO A 257 19.68 23.16 8.05
N ALA A 258 18.43 23.07 7.54
CA ALA A 258 17.49 24.19 7.51
C ALA A 258 16.78 24.47 8.86
N GLY A 259 17.14 23.79 9.95
CA GLY A 259 16.54 24.04 11.27
C GLY A 259 16.70 22.87 12.23
N GLU A 260 16.20 23.09 13.43
CA GLU A 260 16.16 22.11 14.51
C GLU A 260 14.72 21.98 15.03
N ILE A 261 14.37 20.79 15.50
CA ILE A 261 13.10 20.54 16.19
C ILE A 261 13.37 20.09 17.61
N THR A 262 12.53 20.55 18.54
CA THR A 262 12.55 20.11 19.94
C THR A 262 11.35 19.22 20.16
N ILE A 263 11.59 17.99 20.60
CA ILE A 263 10.56 16.98 20.86
C ILE A 263 10.70 16.39 22.26
N HIS A 264 9.57 15.91 22.81
CA HIS A 264 9.58 15.10 24.01
C HIS A 264 9.77 13.64 23.67
N THR A 265 10.78 12.99 24.27
CA THR A 265 10.98 11.56 24.10
C THR A 265 9.84 10.78 24.75
N ARG A 266 9.25 9.80 24.06
CA ARG A 266 8.14 8.98 24.55
C ARG A 266 8.34 7.52 24.16
N ARG A 267 7.87 6.59 25.01
CA ARG A 267 7.97 5.15 24.73
C ARG A 267 6.87 4.63 23.81
N SER A 268 5.66 5.12 23.90
CA SER A 268 4.52 4.78 23.02
C SER A 268 3.34 5.71 23.27
N ILE A 269 2.46 5.85 22.28
CA ILE A 269 1.19 6.56 22.39
C ILE A 269 0.07 5.51 22.36
N GLY A 270 -0.87 5.59 23.29
CA GLY A 270 -1.99 4.65 23.39
C GLY A 270 -2.97 4.78 22.21
N PHE A 271 -3.55 3.67 21.78
CA PHE A 271 -4.54 3.60 20.67
C PHE A 271 -5.67 4.64 20.81
N GLY A 272 -6.21 4.81 22.02
CA GLY A 272 -7.28 5.79 22.26
C GLY A 272 -6.85 7.23 22.01
N THR A 273 -5.62 7.58 22.34
CA THR A 273 -5.06 8.92 22.07
C THR A 273 -4.89 9.14 20.56
N ILE A 274 -4.40 8.12 19.84
CA ILE A 274 -4.24 8.18 18.38
C ILE A 274 -5.60 8.35 17.71
N ALA A 275 -6.57 7.49 18.03
CA ALA A 275 -7.93 7.58 17.49
C ALA A 275 -8.57 8.95 17.79
N ARG A 276 -8.47 9.42 19.05
CA ARG A 276 -8.98 10.75 19.43
C ARG A 276 -8.29 11.85 18.61
N THR A 277 -6.97 11.82 18.48
CA THR A 277 -6.22 12.83 17.70
C THR A 277 -6.66 12.83 16.25
N VAL A 278 -6.75 11.66 15.59
CA VAL A 278 -7.15 11.53 14.21
C VAL A 278 -8.58 12.04 13.98
N PHE A 279 -9.53 11.62 14.82
CA PHE A 279 -10.95 11.93 14.61
C PHE A 279 -11.43 13.24 15.24
N SER A 280 -10.72 13.79 16.23
CA SER A 280 -11.09 15.08 16.83
C SER A 280 -10.32 16.26 16.23
N HIS A 281 -8.98 16.16 16.15
CA HIS A 281 -8.13 17.27 15.68
C HIS A 281 -7.99 17.29 14.16
N TYR A 282 -7.92 16.11 13.51
CA TYR A 282 -7.66 16.00 12.07
C TYR A 282 -8.86 15.47 11.26
N ARG A 283 -10.10 15.79 11.66
CA ARG A 283 -11.34 15.27 11.04
C ARG A 283 -11.33 15.36 9.50
N LYS A 284 -10.95 16.50 8.94
CA LYS A 284 -10.90 16.70 7.47
C LYS A 284 -9.90 15.77 6.81
N ARG A 285 -8.74 15.57 7.44
CA ARG A 285 -7.71 14.64 6.95
C ARG A 285 -8.16 13.17 7.10
N ALA A 286 -8.94 12.86 8.15
CA ALA A 286 -9.52 11.54 8.34
C ALA A 286 -10.56 11.20 7.26
N VAL A 287 -11.46 12.13 6.95
CA VAL A 287 -12.44 11.96 5.85
C VAL A 287 -11.73 11.80 4.51
N LEU A 288 -10.69 12.60 4.24
CA LEU A 288 -9.89 12.46 3.04
C LEU A 288 -9.26 11.05 2.95
N GLY A 289 -8.54 10.61 3.99
CA GLY A 289 -7.89 9.31 4.01
C GLY A 289 -8.87 8.16 3.80
N LEU A 290 -10.00 8.14 4.52
CA LEU A 290 -11.03 7.11 4.37
C LEU A 290 -11.61 7.08 2.95
N SER A 291 -11.97 8.22 2.39
CA SER A 291 -12.56 8.25 1.03
C SER A 291 -11.57 7.75 -0.02
N LEU A 292 -10.30 8.12 0.08
CA LEU A 292 -9.27 7.64 -0.85
C LEU A 292 -9.08 6.12 -0.74
N PHE A 293 -8.93 5.59 0.49
CA PHE A 293 -8.72 4.15 0.69
C PHE A 293 -9.96 3.31 0.32
N ILE A 294 -11.18 3.76 0.64
CA ILE A 294 -12.41 3.04 0.28
C ILE A 294 -12.59 3.02 -1.24
N GLY A 295 -12.47 4.16 -1.92
CA GLY A 295 -12.65 4.25 -3.36
C GLY A 295 -11.68 3.37 -4.14
N GLN A 296 -10.39 3.45 -3.82
CA GLN A 296 -9.37 2.63 -4.49
C GLN A 296 -9.53 1.15 -4.15
N ALA A 297 -9.78 0.78 -2.88
CA ALA A 297 -9.90 -0.62 -2.49
C ALA A 297 -11.10 -1.30 -3.15
N PHE A 298 -12.25 -0.61 -3.26
CA PHE A 298 -13.41 -1.11 -3.99
C PHE A 298 -13.06 -1.38 -5.45
N LEU A 299 -12.55 -0.37 -6.15
CA LEU A 299 -12.23 -0.48 -7.58
C LEU A 299 -11.25 -1.61 -7.85
N TYR A 300 -10.11 -1.64 -7.14
CA TYR A 300 -9.07 -2.63 -7.39
C TYR A 300 -9.52 -4.05 -7.08
N ASN A 301 -10.18 -4.28 -5.96
CA ASN A 301 -10.62 -5.63 -5.61
C ASN A 301 -11.76 -6.10 -6.51
N ALA A 302 -12.71 -5.22 -6.85
CA ALA A 302 -13.77 -5.55 -7.79
C ALA A 302 -13.23 -5.99 -9.16
N ILE A 303 -12.27 -5.24 -9.71
CA ILE A 303 -11.68 -5.55 -11.01
C ILE A 303 -10.77 -6.78 -10.93
N THR A 304 -9.85 -6.83 -9.97
CA THR A 304 -8.86 -7.91 -9.88
C THR A 304 -9.52 -9.27 -9.75
N PHE A 305 -10.60 -9.39 -8.99
CA PHE A 305 -11.33 -10.64 -8.82
C PHE A 305 -12.42 -10.86 -9.88
N GLY A 306 -13.05 -9.80 -10.39
CA GLY A 306 -14.17 -9.91 -11.35
C GLY A 306 -13.74 -9.94 -12.82
N PHE A 307 -12.53 -9.49 -13.16
CA PHE A 307 -12.09 -9.34 -14.55
C PHE A 307 -12.15 -10.64 -15.34
N GLY A 308 -11.64 -11.74 -14.76
CA GLY A 308 -11.66 -13.05 -15.39
C GLY A 308 -13.09 -13.53 -15.68
N ALA A 309 -14.00 -13.34 -14.73
CA ALA A 309 -15.41 -13.70 -14.89
C ALA A 309 -16.09 -12.93 -16.03
N ILE A 310 -15.81 -11.63 -16.16
CA ILE A 310 -16.36 -10.85 -17.27
C ILE A 310 -15.86 -11.36 -18.63
N LEU A 311 -14.58 -11.65 -18.74
CA LEU A 311 -14.00 -12.17 -19.98
C LEU A 311 -14.60 -13.52 -20.39
N THR A 312 -14.79 -14.41 -19.42
CA THR A 312 -15.38 -15.74 -19.70
C THR A 312 -16.86 -15.66 -19.96
N THR A 313 -17.61 -14.84 -19.22
CA THR A 313 -19.08 -14.77 -19.32
C THR A 313 -19.57 -14.00 -20.56
N PHE A 314 -18.91 -12.89 -20.91
CA PHE A 314 -19.40 -11.99 -21.97
C PHE A 314 -18.62 -12.06 -23.26
N PHE A 315 -17.41 -12.64 -23.27
CA PHE A 315 -16.51 -12.62 -24.43
C PHE A 315 -15.98 -14.02 -24.82
N ASP A 316 -16.46 -15.09 -24.21
CA ASP A 316 -16.07 -16.49 -24.48
C ASP A 316 -14.55 -16.73 -24.42
N VAL A 317 -13.83 -15.95 -23.60
CA VAL A 317 -12.38 -16.13 -23.40
C VAL A 317 -12.15 -17.35 -22.51
N GLY A 318 -11.37 -18.32 -22.99
CA GLY A 318 -11.01 -19.49 -22.19
C GLY A 318 -10.27 -19.13 -20.90
N THR A 319 -10.56 -19.83 -19.80
CA THR A 319 -9.98 -19.57 -18.48
C THR A 319 -8.45 -19.55 -18.47
N GLY A 320 -7.80 -20.41 -19.26
CA GLY A 320 -6.33 -20.43 -19.39
C GLY A 320 -5.72 -19.19 -20.06
N SER A 321 -6.53 -18.39 -20.75
CA SER A 321 -6.08 -17.19 -21.47
C SER A 321 -6.27 -15.90 -20.67
N THR A 322 -7.07 -15.89 -19.61
CA THR A 322 -7.37 -14.70 -18.80
C THR A 322 -6.11 -14.09 -18.19
N GLY A 323 -5.13 -14.91 -17.81
CA GLY A 323 -3.84 -14.48 -17.27
C GLY A 323 -3.05 -13.55 -18.20
N TYR A 324 -3.09 -13.76 -19.53
CA TYR A 324 -2.45 -12.86 -20.49
C TYR A 324 -3.08 -11.46 -20.49
N TYR A 325 -4.41 -11.39 -20.45
CA TYR A 325 -5.13 -10.12 -20.37
C TYR A 325 -4.81 -9.38 -19.07
N PHE A 326 -4.75 -10.11 -17.93
CA PHE A 326 -4.40 -9.52 -16.65
C PHE A 326 -2.95 -9.02 -16.62
N ALA A 327 -2.00 -9.74 -17.24
CA ALA A 327 -0.62 -9.28 -17.35
C ALA A 327 -0.51 -7.95 -18.12
N VAL A 328 -1.28 -7.78 -19.21
CA VAL A 328 -1.33 -6.51 -19.95
C VAL A 328 -1.86 -5.36 -19.08
N ILE A 329 -2.92 -5.60 -18.33
CA ILE A 329 -3.47 -4.61 -17.38
C ILE A 329 -2.44 -4.25 -16.31
N ALA A 330 -1.75 -5.25 -15.74
CA ALA A 330 -0.74 -5.04 -14.71
C ALA A 330 0.44 -4.19 -15.22
N VAL A 331 0.85 -4.36 -16.49
CA VAL A 331 1.83 -3.49 -17.14
C VAL A 331 1.33 -2.04 -17.19
N GLY A 332 0.08 -1.81 -17.61
CA GLY A 332 -0.53 -0.48 -17.60
C GLY A 332 -0.53 0.17 -16.21
N ASN A 333 -0.90 -0.61 -15.20
CA ASN A 333 -0.88 -0.18 -13.80
C ASN A 333 0.52 0.21 -13.30
N PHE A 334 1.57 -0.52 -13.69
CA PHE A 334 2.95 -0.20 -13.32
C PHE A 334 3.39 1.15 -13.89
N PHE A 335 3.04 1.43 -15.15
CA PHE A 335 3.42 2.69 -15.78
C PHE A 335 2.72 3.92 -15.21
N GLY A 336 1.53 3.79 -14.62
CA GLY A 336 0.81 4.89 -13.98
C GLY A 336 1.65 5.64 -12.93
N PRO A 337 2.01 5.01 -11.80
CA PRO A 337 2.86 5.61 -10.78
C PRO A 337 4.24 6.03 -11.28
N LEU A 338 4.84 5.24 -12.16
CA LEU A 338 6.17 5.50 -12.72
C LEU A 338 6.23 6.81 -13.52
N LEU A 339 5.25 7.03 -14.40
CA LEU A 339 5.23 8.21 -15.28
C LEU A 339 4.59 9.42 -14.61
N LEU A 340 3.52 9.22 -13.82
CA LEU A 340 2.78 10.30 -13.18
C LEU A 340 3.41 10.73 -11.85
N GLY A 341 4.21 9.89 -11.20
CA GLY A 341 4.76 10.14 -9.87
C GLY A 341 5.49 11.48 -9.72
N ARG A 342 6.26 11.89 -10.75
CA ARG A 342 6.96 13.18 -10.73
C ARG A 342 6.01 14.39 -10.64
N PHE A 343 4.80 14.26 -11.17
CA PHE A 343 3.84 15.36 -11.19
C PHE A 343 3.23 15.61 -9.81
N PHE A 344 3.20 14.62 -8.95
CA PHE A 344 2.79 14.80 -7.55
C PHE A 344 3.72 15.74 -6.79
N ASP A 345 5.01 15.81 -7.16
CA ASP A 345 6.00 16.71 -6.56
C ASP A 345 6.12 18.07 -7.29
N THR A 346 5.65 18.16 -8.54
CA THR A 346 5.84 19.37 -9.38
C THR A 346 4.56 20.14 -9.66
N VAL A 347 3.44 19.46 -9.92
CA VAL A 347 2.11 20.04 -10.14
C VAL A 347 1.40 20.22 -8.80
N GLY A 348 1.64 19.31 -7.86
CA GLY A 348 1.14 19.36 -6.49
C GLY A 348 0.21 18.20 -6.14
N ARG A 349 0.19 17.87 -4.84
CA ARG A 349 -0.60 16.75 -4.27
C ARG A 349 -2.08 16.88 -4.60
N ARG A 350 -2.65 18.03 -4.30
CA ARG A 350 -4.10 18.26 -4.44
C ARG A 350 -4.60 18.03 -5.87
N VAL A 351 -3.90 18.60 -6.85
CA VAL A 351 -4.29 18.50 -8.26
C VAL A 351 -4.13 17.07 -8.77
N MET A 352 -3.02 16.43 -8.46
CA MET A 352 -2.72 15.10 -8.95
C MET A 352 -3.61 14.02 -8.30
N ILE A 353 -3.83 14.08 -6.99
CA ILE A 353 -4.73 13.14 -6.29
C ILE A 353 -6.14 13.27 -6.85
N SER A 354 -6.70 14.48 -6.84
CA SER A 354 -8.06 14.70 -7.34
C SER A 354 -8.18 14.31 -8.82
N GLY A 355 -7.22 14.73 -9.64
CA GLY A 355 -7.23 14.48 -11.08
C GLY A 355 -7.18 12.99 -11.41
N THR A 356 -6.31 12.22 -10.79
CA THR A 356 -6.18 10.77 -11.03
C THR A 356 -7.42 10.00 -10.59
N TYR A 357 -8.01 10.34 -9.44
CA TYR A 357 -9.24 9.71 -8.95
C TYR A 357 -10.45 10.06 -9.82
N ILE A 358 -10.67 11.33 -10.13
CA ILE A 358 -11.80 11.77 -10.98
C ILE A 358 -11.66 11.20 -12.37
N LEU A 359 -10.49 11.30 -12.99
CA LEU A 359 -10.26 10.83 -14.35
C LEU A 359 -10.48 9.32 -14.47
N SER A 360 -9.97 8.52 -13.51
CA SER A 360 -10.23 7.07 -13.51
C SER A 360 -11.72 6.75 -13.35
N GLY A 361 -12.45 7.49 -12.51
CA GLY A 361 -13.89 7.34 -12.37
C GLY A 361 -14.65 7.68 -13.65
N VAL A 362 -14.34 8.81 -14.27
CA VAL A 362 -14.97 9.24 -15.54
C VAL A 362 -14.68 8.25 -16.68
N LEU A 363 -13.45 7.78 -16.80
CA LEU A 363 -13.07 6.77 -17.80
C LEU A 363 -13.78 5.43 -17.55
N LEU A 364 -14.02 5.07 -16.29
CA LEU A 364 -14.78 3.88 -15.97
C LEU A 364 -16.27 4.03 -16.29
N PHE A 365 -16.88 5.21 -16.08
CA PHE A 365 -18.23 5.50 -16.57
C PHE A 365 -18.32 5.39 -18.09
N ALA A 366 -17.31 5.92 -18.81
CA ALA A 366 -17.26 5.78 -20.27
C ALA A 366 -17.12 4.30 -20.70
N THR A 367 -16.31 3.52 -19.98
CA THR A 367 -16.17 2.08 -20.22
C THR A 367 -17.50 1.34 -19.98
N ALA A 368 -18.22 1.68 -18.89
CA ALA A 368 -19.54 1.14 -18.59
C ALA A 368 -20.56 1.45 -19.72
N TRP A 369 -20.56 2.66 -20.23
CA TRP A 369 -21.42 3.06 -21.36
C TRP A 369 -21.09 2.30 -22.65
N LEU A 370 -19.81 2.15 -22.99
CA LEU A 370 -19.38 1.37 -24.15
C LEU A 370 -19.72 -0.13 -24.01
N PHE A 371 -19.64 -0.67 -22.78
CA PHE A 371 -20.01 -2.06 -22.48
C PHE A 371 -21.52 -2.26 -22.65
N ASP A 372 -22.33 -1.35 -22.12
CA ASP A 372 -23.81 -1.38 -22.25
C ASP A 372 -24.25 -1.36 -23.72
N GLY A 373 -23.59 -0.55 -24.55
CA GLY A 373 -23.84 -0.47 -25.98
C GLY A 373 -23.35 -1.64 -26.81
N GLY A 374 -22.69 -2.63 -26.21
CA GLY A 374 -22.10 -3.79 -26.93
C GLY A 374 -20.95 -3.43 -27.88
N HIS A 375 -20.28 -2.27 -27.63
CA HIS A 375 -19.22 -1.78 -28.50
C HIS A 375 -17.82 -2.34 -28.15
N LEU A 376 -17.72 -3.18 -27.12
CA LEU A 376 -16.45 -3.72 -26.63
C LEU A 376 -16.27 -5.20 -27.02
N SER A 377 -15.04 -5.54 -27.37
CA SER A 377 -14.50 -6.89 -27.42
C SER A 377 -13.64 -7.16 -26.18
N ALA A 378 -13.21 -8.39 -25.95
CA ALA A 378 -12.27 -8.72 -24.87
C ALA A 378 -11.01 -7.83 -24.91
N THR A 379 -10.44 -7.60 -26.11
CA THR A 379 -9.24 -6.78 -26.30
C THR A 379 -9.51 -5.30 -26.03
N THR A 380 -10.63 -4.75 -26.54
CA THR A 380 -10.95 -3.33 -26.35
C THR A 380 -11.37 -3.03 -24.90
N LEU A 381 -12.08 -3.95 -24.23
CA LEU A 381 -12.35 -3.85 -22.80
C LEU A 381 -11.03 -3.82 -22.00
N THR A 382 -10.10 -4.72 -22.31
CA THR A 382 -8.77 -4.75 -21.68
C THR A 382 -8.03 -3.44 -21.89
N ALA A 383 -8.08 -2.86 -23.09
CA ALA A 383 -7.49 -1.55 -23.36
C ALA A 383 -8.14 -0.42 -22.53
N CYS A 384 -9.47 -0.41 -22.41
CA CYS A 384 -10.18 0.53 -21.53
C CYS A 384 -9.71 0.37 -20.07
N TRP A 385 -9.62 -0.86 -19.58
CA TRP A 385 -9.13 -1.15 -18.25
C TRP A 385 -7.67 -0.72 -18.03
N CYS A 386 -6.79 -0.91 -19.02
CA CYS A 386 -5.42 -0.40 -18.94
C CYS A 386 -5.39 1.10 -18.74
N VAL A 387 -6.22 1.85 -19.46
CA VAL A 387 -6.28 3.32 -19.35
C VAL A 387 -6.88 3.75 -18.00
N VAL A 388 -8.00 3.16 -17.59
CA VAL A 388 -8.64 3.43 -16.28
C VAL A 388 -7.65 3.18 -15.14
N LEU A 389 -7.03 2.00 -15.14
CA LEU A 389 -6.17 1.56 -14.07
C LEU A 389 -4.78 2.23 -14.10
N PHE A 390 -4.31 2.73 -15.24
CA PHE A 390 -3.13 3.58 -15.31
C PHE A 390 -3.27 4.82 -14.40
N PHE A 391 -4.39 5.53 -14.47
CA PHE A 391 -4.65 6.67 -13.60
C PHE A 391 -5.01 6.24 -12.18
N ALA A 392 -5.83 5.20 -12.04
CA ALA A 392 -6.22 4.67 -10.73
C ALA A 392 -5.03 4.17 -9.92
N SER A 393 -4.00 3.58 -10.55
CA SER A 393 -2.79 3.11 -9.87
C SER A 393 -1.98 4.24 -9.24
N ALA A 394 -1.80 5.35 -9.96
CA ALA A 394 -1.18 6.54 -9.40
C ALA A 394 -2.03 7.13 -8.26
N GLY A 395 -3.35 7.13 -8.42
CA GLY A 395 -4.30 7.53 -7.37
C GLY A 395 -4.20 6.64 -6.13
N ALA A 396 -4.24 5.32 -6.28
CA ALA A 396 -4.15 4.36 -5.19
C ALA A 396 -2.85 4.50 -4.40
N SER A 397 -1.71 4.60 -5.08
CA SER A 397 -0.42 4.86 -4.44
C SER A 397 -0.44 6.18 -3.67
N SER A 398 -1.09 7.22 -4.21
CA SER A 398 -1.20 8.51 -3.54
C SER A 398 -2.06 8.51 -2.28
N ALA A 399 -2.92 7.51 -2.07
CA ALA A 399 -3.67 7.38 -0.82
C ALA A 399 -2.73 7.07 0.36
N TYR A 400 -1.76 6.16 0.17
CA TYR A 400 -0.71 5.89 1.15
C TYR A 400 0.14 7.13 1.40
N LEU A 401 0.65 7.75 0.34
CA LEU A 401 1.41 9.00 0.41
C LEU A 401 0.67 10.09 1.19
N THR A 402 -0.62 10.27 0.92
CA THR A 402 -1.44 11.28 1.60
C THR A 402 -1.52 11.02 3.09
N VAL A 403 -1.89 9.80 3.48
CA VAL A 403 -2.06 9.48 4.91
C VAL A 403 -0.72 9.51 5.65
N SER A 404 0.37 9.11 5.01
CA SER A 404 1.69 9.14 5.60
C SER A 404 2.22 10.56 5.81
N GLU A 405 1.90 11.51 4.94
CA GLU A 405 2.35 12.91 5.04
C GLU A 405 1.50 13.78 5.99
N VAL A 406 0.17 13.54 6.07
CA VAL A 406 -0.73 14.48 6.77
C VAL A 406 -0.95 14.20 8.24
N PHE A 407 -0.38 13.15 8.81
CA PHE A 407 -0.47 12.85 10.24
C PHE A 407 0.89 12.98 10.95
N PRO A 408 0.87 13.34 12.26
CA PRO A 408 2.10 13.48 13.06
C PRO A 408 2.96 12.21 13.03
N MET A 409 4.27 12.39 13.10
CA MET A 409 5.24 11.30 12.97
C MET A 409 5.05 10.17 14.00
N GLU A 410 4.57 10.49 15.21
CA GLU A 410 4.36 9.52 16.28
C GLU A 410 3.14 8.62 16.04
N THR A 411 2.21 9.05 15.20
CA THR A 411 0.98 8.31 14.91
C THR A 411 0.94 7.79 13.47
N ARG A 412 1.97 8.05 12.67
CA ARG A 412 1.98 7.84 11.21
C ARG A 412 1.75 6.39 10.82
N ALA A 413 2.57 5.45 11.31
CA ALA A 413 2.43 4.04 10.95
C ALA A 413 1.05 3.50 11.38
N MET A 414 0.56 3.93 12.54
CA MET A 414 -0.78 3.56 13.01
C MET A 414 -1.90 4.22 12.19
N ALA A 415 -1.73 5.48 11.75
CA ALA A 415 -2.71 6.13 10.88
C ALA A 415 -2.78 5.41 9.52
N ILE A 416 -1.63 5.09 8.90
CA ILE A 416 -1.58 4.31 7.67
C ILE A 416 -2.29 2.96 7.87
N ALA A 417 -1.92 2.22 8.94
CA ALA A 417 -2.52 0.93 9.27
C ALA A 417 -4.04 1.03 9.46
N PHE A 418 -4.51 2.06 10.14
CA PHE A 418 -5.93 2.29 10.40
C PHE A 418 -6.71 2.57 9.12
N PHE A 419 -6.25 3.54 8.29
CA PHE A 419 -6.95 3.90 7.06
C PHE A 419 -6.89 2.78 6.02
N TYR A 420 -5.77 2.07 5.94
CA TYR A 420 -5.66 0.86 5.15
C TYR A 420 -6.67 -0.21 5.61
N ALA A 421 -6.67 -0.55 6.91
CA ALA A 421 -7.55 -1.60 7.43
C ALA A 421 -9.04 -1.28 7.22
N ILE A 422 -9.49 -0.07 7.55
CA ILE A 422 -10.90 0.32 7.39
C ILE A 422 -11.27 0.43 5.91
N GLY A 423 -10.44 1.07 5.08
CA GLY A 423 -10.69 1.24 3.66
C GLY A 423 -10.69 -0.10 2.91
N THR A 424 -9.72 -0.96 3.23
CA THR A 424 -9.62 -2.30 2.62
C THR A 424 -10.73 -3.22 3.12
N ALA A 425 -11.14 -3.14 4.39
CA ALA A 425 -12.30 -3.89 4.86
C ALA A 425 -13.60 -3.41 4.19
N ALA A 426 -13.83 -2.11 4.12
CA ALA A 426 -15.04 -1.57 3.52
C ALA A 426 -15.07 -1.77 1.99
N GLY A 427 -14.02 -1.34 1.27
CA GLY A 427 -13.98 -1.43 -0.19
C GLY A 427 -13.54 -2.80 -0.69
N GLY A 428 -12.52 -3.41 -0.08
CA GLY A 428 -11.92 -4.66 -0.53
C GLY A 428 -12.75 -5.91 -0.25
N ILE A 429 -13.69 -5.88 0.71
CA ILE A 429 -14.67 -6.95 0.93
C ILE A 429 -15.94 -6.68 0.12
N SER A 430 -16.47 -5.46 0.20
CA SER A 430 -17.73 -5.13 -0.50
C SER A 430 -17.57 -5.12 -2.03
N GLY A 431 -16.41 -4.70 -2.56
CA GLY A 431 -16.15 -4.64 -3.99
C GLY A 431 -16.37 -5.99 -4.69
N PRO A 432 -15.60 -7.05 -4.35
CA PRO A 432 -15.77 -8.36 -4.94
C PRO A 432 -17.16 -8.95 -4.73
N LEU A 433 -17.77 -8.81 -3.55
CA LEU A 433 -19.10 -9.34 -3.25
C LEU A 433 -20.18 -8.69 -4.12
N ILE A 434 -20.20 -7.37 -4.22
CA ILE A 434 -21.17 -6.64 -5.04
C ILE A 434 -20.91 -6.92 -6.52
N PHE A 435 -19.65 -6.91 -6.91
CA PHE A 435 -19.24 -7.10 -8.31
C PHE A 435 -19.56 -8.52 -8.77
N ALA A 436 -19.16 -9.54 -8.01
CA ALA A 436 -19.45 -10.94 -8.31
C ALA A 436 -20.97 -11.19 -8.40
N GLY A 437 -21.74 -10.74 -7.40
CA GLY A 437 -23.19 -10.92 -7.40
C GLY A 437 -23.89 -10.27 -8.60
N LEU A 438 -23.39 -9.13 -9.07
CA LEU A 438 -23.95 -8.46 -10.25
C LEU A 438 -23.45 -9.05 -11.58
N THR A 439 -22.24 -9.62 -11.63
CA THR A 439 -21.70 -10.23 -12.86
C THR A 439 -22.13 -11.67 -13.06
N GLU A 440 -22.37 -12.43 -11.98
CA GLU A 440 -22.89 -13.81 -12.04
C GLU A 440 -24.27 -13.91 -12.70
N SER A 441 -25.06 -12.85 -12.68
CA SER A 441 -26.37 -12.81 -13.34
C SER A 441 -26.27 -13.03 -14.86
N GLY A 442 -25.10 -12.78 -15.47
CA GLY A 442 -24.91 -12.77 -16.92
C GLY A 442 -25.67 -11.63 -17.63
N VAL A 443 -26.29 -10.72 -16.87
CA VAL A 443 -27.03 -9.59 -17.39
C VAL A 443 -26.11 -8.38 -17.56
N VAL A 444 -26.04 -7.82 -18.78
CA VAL A 444 -25.19 -6.68 -19.10
C VAL A 444 -25.48 -5.50 -18.18
N ALA A 445 -26.75 -5.16 -17.93
CA ALA A 445 -27.15 -4.02 -17.09
C ALA A 445 -26.64 -4.13 -15.65
N ASP A 446 -26.58 -5.33 -15.07
CA ASP A 446 -26.06 -5.57 -13.72
C ASP A 446 -24.56 -5.33 -13.67
N THR A 447 -23.82 -5.82 -14.67
CA THR A 447 -22.37 -5.59 -14.80
C THR A 447 -22.07 -4.08 -15.01
N VAL A 448 -22.88 -3.38 -15.80
CA VAL A 448 -22.80 -1.94 -15.98
C VAL A 448 -23.01 -1.21 -14.64
N LEU A 449 -23.99 -1.65 -13.84
CA LEU A 449 -24.23 -1.09 -12.51
C LEU A 449 -23.00 -1.29 -11.61
N ALA A 450 -22.33 -2.45 -11.66
CA ALA A 450 -21.13 -2.71 -10.90
C ALA A 450 -19.99 -1.73 -11.29
N PHE A 451 -19.80 -1.47 -12.59
CA PHE A 451 -18.84 -0.47 -13.07
C PHE A 451 -19.19 0.93 -12.59
N GLN A 452 -20.47 1.30 -12.66
CA GLN A 452 -20.96 2.63 -12.24
C GLN A 452 -20.76 2.87 -10.74
N ILE A 453 -20.95 1.85 -9.88
CA ILE A 453 -20.68 1.94 -8.45
C ILE A 453 -19.20 2.24 -8.22
N GLY A 454 -18.29 1.47 -8.84
CA GLY A 454 -16.85 1.70 -8.74
C GLY A 454 -16.43 3.09 -9.24
N ALA A 455 -16.97 3.49 -10.39
CA ALA A 455 -16.73 4.82 -10.98
C ALA A 455 -17.22 5.95 -10.07
N GLY A 456 -18.41 5.80 -9.47
CA GLY A 456 -18.99 6.75 -8.53
C GLY A 456 -18.13 6.91 -7.27
N LEU A 457 -17.67 5.82 -6.68
CA LEU A 457 -16.82 5.85 -5.49
C LEU A 457 -15.47 6.52 -5.77
N MET A 458 -14.83 6.23 -6.92
CA MET A 458 -13.60 6.89 -7.33
C MET A 458 -13.80 8.39 -7.56
N THR A 459 -14.84 8.76 -8.30
CA THR A 459 -15.17 10.17 -8.56
C THR A 459 -15.47 10.92 -7.26
N LEU A 460 -16.23 10.32 -6.35
CA LEU A 460 -16.55 10.92 -5.04
C LEU A 460 -15.26 11.11 -4.21
N ALA A 461 -14.38 10.12 -4.16
CA ALA A 461 -13.10 10.25 -3.45
C ALA A 461 -12.24 11.38 -4.06
N GLY A 462 -12.21 11.51 -5.38
CA GLY A 462 -11.53 12.59 -6.07
C GLY A 462 -12.13 13.97 -5.76
N LEU A 463 -13.46 14.09 -5.69
CA LEU A 463 -14.14 15.33 -5.27
C LEU A 463 -13.84 15.70 -3.81
N VAL A 464 -13.81 14.72 -2.92
CA VAL A 464 -13.37 14.93 -1.53
C VAL A 464 -11.92 15.42 -1.51
N ALA A 465 -11.04 14.89 -2.36
CA ALA A 465 -9.66 15.36 -2.47
C ALA A 465 -9.56 16.80 -3.01
N VAL A 466 -10.43 17.21 -3.96
CA VAL A 466 -10.52 18.63 -4.39
C VAL A 466 -10.76 19.57 -3.21
N LEU A 467 -11.59 19.16 -2.27
CA LEU A 467 -11.98 20.00 -1.13
C LEU A 467 -10.99 19.93 0.04
N LEU A 468 -10.47 18.73 0.33
CA LEU A 468 -9.79 18.45 1.59
C LEU A 468 -8.30 18.11 1.46
N ALA A 469 -7.75 17.86 0.26
CA ALA A 469 -6.36 17.53 0.10
C ALA A 469 -5.42 18.66 0.53
N VAL A 470 -4.37 18.29 1.26
CA VAL A 470 -3.39 19.20 1.81
C VAL A 470 -2.23 19.36 0.82
N PRO A 471 -1.79 20.59 0.51
CA PRO A 471 -0.60 20.81 -0.30
C PRO A 471 0.64 20.44 0.53
N ALA A 472 1.17 19.25 0.29
CA ALA A 472 2.30 18.66 1.03
C ALA A 472 3.56 18.52 0.18
N GLU A 473 3.50 18.90 -1.09
CA GLU A 473 4.59 18.78 -2.03
C GLU A 473 5.82 19.57 -1.59
N ARG A 474 6.97 18.88 -1.56
CA ARG A 474 8.30 19.44 -1.23
C ARG A 474 8.40 20.12 0.14
N ARG A 475 7.50 19.75 1.07
CA ARG A 475 7.50 20.24 2.44
C ARG A 475 8.09 19.22 3.39
N ALA A 476 8.74 19.68 4.45
CA ALA A 476 9.11 18.81 5.55
C ALA A 476 7.85 18.27 6.24
N LEU A 477 7.92 17.05 6.75
CA LEU A 477 6.75 16.39 7.38
C LEU A 477 6.29 17.16 8.62
N GLU A 478 7.23 17.72 9.32
CA GLU A 478 7.03 18.49 10.56
C GLU A 478 6.27 19.80 10.30
N ASP A 479 6.39 20.37 9.08
CA ASP A 479 5.65 21.58 8.66
C ASP A 479 4.20 21.24 8.25
N ILE A 480 3.93 20.01 7.85
CA ILE A 480 2.60 19.56 7.42
C ILE A 480 1.77 19.10 8.63
N ALA A 481 2.38 18.36 9.54
CA ALA A 481 1.79 17.87 10.76
C ALA A 481 2.80 17.97 11.91
N VAL A 482 2.60 18.97 12.76
CA VAL A 482 3.46 19.19 13.93
C VAL A 482 3.48 17.94 14.79
N PRO A 483 4.67 17.45 15.21
CA PRO A 483 4.77 16.30 16.11
C PRO A 483 3.97 16.54 17.39
N LEU A 484 3.24 15.53 17.87
CA LEU A 484 2.47 15.61 19.13
C LEU A 484 3.40 15.87 20.35
N SER A 485 4.66 15.51 20.19
CA SER A 485 5.70 15.70 21.19
C SER A 485 6.46 17.02 21.04
N ALA A 486 6.20 17.83 20.00
CA ALA A 486 6.85 19.11 19.82
C ALA A 486 6.32 20.15 20.81
N GLN A 487 7.23 20.93 21.41
CA GLN A 487 6.84 22.16 22.09
C GLN A 487 6.52 23.23 21.04
N VAL A 488 5.30 23.72 21.06
CA VAL A 488 4.96 24.95 20.34
C VAL A 488 5.61 26.10 21.09
N THR A 489 6.80 26.53 20.65
CA THR A 489 7.36 27.80 21.13
C THR A 489 6.54 28.90 20.46
N PRO A 490 5.79 29.75 21.21
CA PRO A 490 5.07 30.86 20.61
C PRO A 490 6.08 31.76 19.91
N ALA A 491 5.78 32.20 18.72
CA ALA A 491 6.60 33.16 18.00
C ALA A 491 6.83 34.40 18.91
N PRO A 492 8.05 34.97 18.96
CA PRO A 492 8.31 36.15 19.74
C PRO A 492 7.48 37.32 19.17
N GLY A 493 6.32 37.62 19.79
CA GLY A 493 5.41 38.66 19.37
C GLY A 493 3.93 38.50 19.74
N GLU A 494 3.47 37.30 20.13
CA GLU A 494 2.10 37.14 20.58
C GLU A 494 1.91 37.07 22.10
N ARG A 495 2.56 37.96 22.79
CA ARG A 495 2.24 38.32 24.20
C ARG A 495 1.71 39.74 24.18
N GLY A 496 0.42 39.87 24.06
CA GLY A 496 -0.33 41.10 24.22
C GLY A 496 -1.72 40.78 24.63
#